data_9317b46d7ecc4e53c43cc4fec5d4b4bf
#
_entry.id   9317b46d7ecc4e53c43cc4fec5d4b4bf
#
_cell.length_a   1.000
_cell.length_b   1.000
_cell.length_c   1.000
_cell.angle_alpha   90.00
_cell.angle_beta   90.00
_cell.angle_gamma   90.00
#
_symmetry.space_group_name_H-M   'P 1'
#
loop_
_entity.id
_entity.type
_entity.pdbx_description
1 polymer ?
#
loop_
_entity_poly.entity_id
_entity_poly.type
_entity_poly.pdbx_seq_one_letter_code
_entity_poly.pdbx_strand_id
1 'polypeptide(L)'
;MKNFEHIKYTYKHRKIVMLLAEKYFGDNQELLEQVKVHDLDKMFMYLFYNKKDASNIHRDKTVHHENELEKTELDYIEMVLDWESARYTKPDKPLNAYDTLVNYYPQMTDVILPILEQMGIAASGLEMDKKILEQAKELDNVSEEDVVSELVNGLELVTGVQIKQKIKKA
;
A
#
# COMPACT_ATOMS: atom_id res chain seq x y z
N MET A 1 3.21 -12.67 -18.42
CA MET A 1 3.28 -11.22 -18.08
C MET A 1 4.65 -10.91 -17.52
N LYS A 2 5.32 -9.91 -18.07
CA LYS A 2 6.62 -9.47 -17.58
C LYS A 2 6.50 -8.93 -16.14
N ASN A 3 7.46 -9.27 -15.29
CA ASN A 3 7.49 -8.86 -13.88
C ASN A 3 6.25 -9.28 -13.06
N PHE A 4 5.57 -10.32 -13.46
CA PHE A 4 4.34 -10.77 -12.80
C PHE A 4 4.50 -10.94 -11.29
N GLU A 5 5.61 -11.52 -10.82
CA GLU A 5 5.84 -11.72 -9.40
C GLU A 5 5.93 -10.40 -8.62
N HIS A 6 6.49 -9.35 -9.22
CA HIS A 6 6.54 -8.01 -8.60
C HIS A 6 5.16 -7.35 -8.59
N ILE A 7 4.39 -7.51 -9.66
CA ILE A 7 3.02 -6.99 -9.75
C ILE A 7 2.13 -7.72 -8.73
N LYS A 8 2.25 -9.03 -8.64
CA LYS A 8 1.53 -9.87 -7.67
C LYS A 8 1.85 -9.47 -6.23
N TYR A 9 3.12 -9.25 -5.92
CA TYR A 9 3.55 -8.75 -4.61
C TYR A 9 2.91 -7.39 -4.29
N THR A 10 2.92 -6.46 -5.25
CA THR A 10 2.33 -5.14 -5.08
C THR A 10 0.80 -5.23 -4.93
N TYR A 11 0.15 -6.11 -5.66
CA TYR A 11 -1.27 -6.42 -5.48
C TYR A 11 -1.57 -6.82 -4.03
N LYS A 12 -0.83 -7.80 -3.49
CA LYS A 12 -0.96 -8.23 -2.10
C LYS A 12 -0.74 -7.06 -1.13
N HIS A 13 0.33 -6.32 -1.31
CA HIS A 13 0.68 -5.16 -0.49
C HIS A 13 -0.47 -4.13 -0.45
N ARG A 14 -1.01 -3.77 -1.61
CA ARG A 14 -2.15 -2.85 -1.73
C ARG A 14 -3.36 -3.33 -0.92
N LYS A 15 -3.71 -4.60 -1.05
CA LYS A 15 -4.84 -5.19 -0.30
C LYS A 15 -4.62 -5.14 1.21
N ILE A 16 -3.41 -5.38 1.67
CA ILE A 16 -3.07 -5.29 3.10
C ILE A 16 -3.17 -3.83 3.58
N VAL A 17 -2.67 -2.86 2.85
CA VAL A 17 -2.82 -1.43 3.19
C VAL A 17 -4.29 -1.05 3.31
N MET A 18 -5.14 -1.51 2.40
CA MET A 18 -6.59 -1.26 2.46
C MET A 18 -7.24 -1.91 3.69
N LEU A 19 -6.87 -3.13 4.03
CA LEU A 19 -7.35 -3.82 5.23
C LEU A 19 -6.94 -3.10 6.52
N LEU A 20 -5.70 -2.61 6.59
CA LEU A 20 -5.21 -1.83 7.72
C LEU A 20 -5.92 -0.47 7.84
N ALA A 21 -6.16 0.20 6.71
CA ALA A 21 -6.93 1.44 6.69
C ALA A 21 -8.35 1.23 7.22
N GLU A 22 -9.01 0.17 6.79
CA GLU A 22 -10.35 -0.20 7.27
C GLU A 22 -10.35 -0.50 8.78
N LYS A 23 -9.35 -1.23 9.27
CA LYS A 23 -9.22 -1.58 10.69
C LYS A 23 -9.05 -0.37 11.58
N TYR A 24 -8.13 0.53 11.23
CA TYR A 24 -7.72 1.65 12.11
C TYR A 24 -8.47 2.94 11.83
N PHE A 25 -8.99 3.14 10.63
CA PHE A 25 -9.59 4.38 10.16
C PHE A 25 -10.87 4.14 9.33
N GLY A 26 -11.63 3.10 9.65
CA GLY A 26 -12.83 2.70 8.90
C GLY A 26 -13.89 3.80 8.74
N ASP A 27 -13.90 4.79 9.64
CA ASP A 27 -14.84 5.93 9.58
C ASP A 27 -14.29 7.10 8.72
N ASN A 28 -13.03 7.05 8.30
CA ASN A 28 -12.41 8.11 7.50
C ASN A 28 -12.54 7.79 6.00
N GLN A 29 -13.65 8.23 5.40
CA GLN A 29 -13.94 7.96 3.99
C GLN A 29 -12.90 8.55 3.03
N GLU A 30 -12.36 9.73 3.33
CA GLU A 30 -11.34 10.37 2.51
C GLU A 30 -10.06 9.55 2.46
N LEU A 31 -9.61 9.02 3.60
CA LEU A 31 -8.47 8.11 3.66
C LEU A 31 -8.76 6.80 2.90
N LEU A 32 -9.93 6.20 3.10
CA LEU A 32 -10.29 4.95 2.42
C LEU A 32 -10.30 5.13 0.90
N GLU A 33 -10.77 6.26 0.39
CA GLU A 33 -10.69 6.58 -1.04
C GLU A 33 -9.24 6.76 -1.50
N GLN A 34 -8.41 7.44 -0.71
CA GLN A 34 -7.00 7.65 -1.04
C GLN A 34 -6.23 6.33 -1.15
N VAL A 35 -6.40 5.42 -0.21
CA VAL A 35 -5.65 4.15 -0.22
C VAL A 35 -6.10 3.17 -1.31
N LYS A 36 -7.25 3.37 -1.94
CA LYS A 36 -7.67 2.57 -3.10
C LYS A 36 -6.69 2.66 -4.27
N VAL A 37 -5.95 3.75 -4.37
CA VAL A 37 -4.94 3.95 -5.42
C VAL A 37 -3.51 3.79 -4.91
N HIS A 38 -3.33 3.37 -3.65
CA HIS A 38 -2.01 3.12 -3.07
C HIS A 38 -1.19 2.15 -3.93
N ASP A 39 0.01 2.55 -4.32
CA ASP A 39 0.95 1.78 -5.15
C ASP A 39 0.39 1.27 -6.50
N LEU A 40 -0.75 1.78 -6.93
CA LEU A 40 -1.34 1.38 -8.21
C LEU A 40 -0.44 1.76 -9.40
N ASP A 41 0.18 2.94 -9.34
CA ASP A 41 1.17 3.40 -10.31
C ASP A 41 2.33 2.40 -10.45
N LYS A 42 2.78 1.84 -9.34
CA LYS A 42 3.86 0.86 -9.29
C LYS A 42 3.49 -0.43 -10.02
N MET A 43 2.26 -0.91 -9.89
CA MET A 43 1.78 -2.07 -10.66
C MET A 43 1.87 -1.82 -12.17
N PHE A 44 1.47 -0.62 -12.63
CA PHE A 44 1.58 -0.24 -14.04
C PHE A 44 3.03 -0.09 -14.50
N MET A 45 3.88 0.53 -13.67
CA MET A 45 5.29 0.71 -14.00
C MET A 45 6.01 -0.62 -14.21
N TYR A 46 5.67 -1.67 -13.47
CA TYR A 46 6.25 -3.00 -13.67
C TYR A 46 5.92 -3.65 -15.03
N LEU A 47 4.93 -3.15 -15.74
CA LEU A 47 4.66 -3.60 -17.12
C LEU A 47 5.72 -3.11 -18.11
N PHE A 48 6.40 -1.99 -17.81
CA PHE A 48 7.29 -1.30 -18.74
C PHE A 48 8.73 -1.17 -18.23
N TYR A 49 8.93 -1.10 -16.93
CA TYR A 49 10.22 -0.85 -16.28
C TYR A 49 10.70 -2.08 -15.50
N ASN A 50 12.02 -2.17 -15.27
CA ASN A 50 12.57 -3.12 -14.33
C ASN A 50 12.23 -2.71 -12.89
N LYS A 51 12.41 -3.65 -11.93
CA LYS A 51 12.08 -3.44 -10.52
C LYS A 51 12.75 -2.21 -9.92
N LYS A 52 14.04 -2.01 -10.19
CA LYS A 52 14.83 -0.92 -9.62
C LYS A 52 14.32 0.45 -10.08
N ASP A 53 14.11 0.61 -11.38
CA ASP A 53 13.67 1.86 -11.97
C ASP A 53 12.24 2.19 -11.53
N ALA A 54 11.32 1.21 -11.58
CA ALA A 54 9.95 1.39 -11.10
C ALA A 54 9.92 1.81 -9.64
N SER A 55 10.70 1.16 -8.77
CA SER A 55 10.75 1.50 -7.34
C SER A 55 11.33 2.88 -7.09
N ASN A 56 12.38 3.28 -7.80
CA ASN A 56 12.99 4.59 -7.64
C ASN A 56 12.04 5.71 -8.08
N ILE A 57 11.43 5.58 -9.26
CA ILE A 57 10.46 6.55 -9.77
C ILE A 57 9.29 6.70 -8.80
N HIS A 58 8.75 5.59 -8.33
CA HIS A 58 7.64 5.57 -7.39
C HIS A 58 7.99 6.32 -6.10
N ARG A 59 9.13 6.02 -5.48
CA ARG A 59 9.57 6.69 -4.24
C ARG A 59 9.77 8.19 -4.40
N ASP A 60 10.31 8.62 -5.52
CA ASP A 60 10.59 10.03 -5.77
C ASP A 60 9.33 10.85 -6.06
N LYS A 61 8.29 10.22 -6.61
CA LYS A 61 7.09 10.91 -7.13
C LYS A 61 5.84 10.73 -6.27
N THR A 62 5.88 9.87 -5.25
CA THR A 62 4.71 9.53 -4.46
C THR A 62 4.77 10.14 -3.06
N VAL A 63 3.71 10.83 -2.67
CA VAL A 63 3.65 11.61 -1.42
C VAL A 63 3.67 10.78 -0.14
N HIS A 64 3.30 9.51 -0.19
CA HIS A 64 3.33 8.65 0.99
C HIS A 64 4.72 8.06 1.31
N HIS A 65 5.75 8.46 0.57
CA HIS A 65 7.14 8.09 0.84
C HIS A 65 7.95 9.19 1.52
N GLU A 66 9.11 8.81 2.05
CA GLU A 66 10.04 9.67 2.78
C GLU A 66 10.88 10.51 1.79
N ASN A 67 10.24 11.45 1.13
CA ASN A 67 10.83 12.36 0.16
C ASN A 67 10.52 13.82 0.51
N GLU A 68 11.00 14.76 -0.30
CA GLU A 68 10.84 16.20 -0.11
C GLU A 68 9.46 16.75 -0.51
N LEU A 69 8.55 15.88 -0.97
CA LEU A 69 7.21 16.33 -1.36
C LEU A 69 6.40 16.75 -0.15
N GLU A 70 5.62 17.83 -0.30
CA GLU A 70 4.71 18.30 0.73
C GLU A 70 3.60 17.27 0.97
N LYS A 71 3.31 17.03 2.25
CA LYS A 71 2.40 15.96 2.68
C LYS A 71 1.25 16.52 3.52
N THR A 72 0.06 16.00 3.27
CA THR A 72 -1.10 16.18 4.14
C THR A 72 -1.06 15.20 5.32
N GLU A 73 -1.94 15.38 6.30
CA GLU A 73 -2.10 14.42 7.39
C GLU A 73 -2.45 13.02 6.86
N LEU A 74 -3.32 12.92 5.84
CA LEU A 74 -3.68 11.64 5.23
C LEU A 74 -2.49 10.97 4.55
N ASP A 75 -1.58 11.73 3.95
CA ASP A 75 -0.36 11.19 3.34
C ASP A 75 0.56 10.57 4.41
N TYR A 76 0.67 11.17 5.58
CA TYR A 76 1.41 10.60 6.70
C TYR A 76 0.74 9.35 7.26
N ILE A 77 -0.58 9.33 7.34
CA ILE A 77 -1.33 8.12 7.75
C ILE A 77 -1.10 7.00 6.74
N GLU A 78 -1.20 7.28 5.45
CA GLU A 78 -0.93 6.31 4.38
C GLU A 78 0.50 5.76 4.47
N MET A 79 1.49 6.61 4.75
CA MET A 79 2.88 6.20 4.99
C MET A 79 2.99 5.22 6.17
N VAL A 80 2.31 5.48 7.27
CA VAL A 80 2.29 4.58 8.44
C VAL A 80 1.64 3.25 8.10
N LEU A 81 0.53 3.25 7.35
CA LEU A 81 -0.13 2.04 6.89
C LEU A 81 0.77 1.23 5.95
N ASP A 82 1.51 1.91 5.08
CA ASP A 82 2.52 1.28 4.21
C ASP A 82 3.60 0.58 5.05
N TRP A 83 4.18 1.26 6.04
CA TRP A 83 5.18 0.68 6.93
C TRP A 83 4.62 -0.53 7.72
N GLU A 84 3.42 -0.41 8.29
CA GLU A 84 2.80 -1.49 9.07
C GLU A 84 2.48 -2.72 8.20
N SER A 85 2.15 -2.51 6.94
CA SER A 85 1.84 -3.60 6.01
C SER A 85 3.02 -4.55 5.77
N ALA A 86 4.26 -4.06 5.91
CA ALA A 86 5.46 -4.84 5.65
C ALA A 86 5.56 -6.11 6.51
N ARG A 87 5.09 -6.07 7.76
CA ARG A 87 5.10 -7.25 8.65
C ARG A 87 4.18 -8.38 8.17
N TYR A 88 3.16 -8.05 7.36
CA TYR A 88 2.23 -9.02 6.77
C TYR A 88 2.67 -9.53 5.40
N THR A 89 3.39 -8.71 4.65
CA THR A 89 3.88 -9.05 3.30
C THR A 89 5.27 -9.65 3.30
N LYS A 90 6.07 -9.36 4.33
CA LYS A 90 7.45 -9.84 4.51
C LYS A 90 7.62 -10.37 5.95
N PRO A 91 7.01 -11.51 6.30
CA PRO A 91 7.03 -12.02 7.67
C PRO A 91 8.42 -12.39 8.19
N ASP A 92 9.40 -12.57 7.31
CA ASP A 92 10.81 -12.79 7.64
C ASP A 92 11.56 -11.51 8.04
N LYS A 93 10.94 -10.34 7.87
CA LYS A 93 11.47 -9.02 8.26
C LYS A 93 10.45 -8.28 9.12
N PRO A 94 10.24 -8.69 10.36
CA PRO A 94 9.11 -8.26 11.19
C PRO A 94 9.31 -6.87 11.81
N LEU A 95 9.58 -5.85 11.01
CA LEU A 95 9.52 -4.46 11.43
C LEU A 95 8.08 -3.97 11.33
N ASN A 96 7.49 -3.58 12.47
CA ASN A 96 6.23 -2.85 12.46
C ASN A 96 6.48 -1.35 12.16
N ALA A 97 5.41 -0.56 12.07
CA ALA A 97 5.55 0.86 11.78
C ALA A 97 6.35 1.62 12.85
N TYR A 98 6.18 1.27 14.13
CA TYR A 98 6.95 1.87 15.22
C TYR A 98 8.45 1.59 15.09
N ASP A 99 8.84 0.35 14.86
CA ASP A 99 10.25 -0.02 14.66
C ASP A 99 10.84 0.68 13.43
N THR A 100 10.05 0.84 12.38
CA THR A 100 10.45 1.59 11.17
C THR A 100 10.73 3.05 11.49
N LEU A 101 9.86 3.70 12.26
CA LEU A 101 10.07 5.08 12.72
C LEU A 101 11.37 5.21 13.53
N VAL A 102 11.51 4.38 14.55
CA VAL A 102 12.63 4.48 15.51
C VAL A 102 13.97 4.16 14.85
N ASN A 103 14.01 3.14 13.99
CA ASN A 103 15.26 2.65 13.41
C ASN A 103 15.70 3.42 12.16
N TYR A 104 14.75 3.92 11.36
CA TYR A 104 15.08 4.50 10.05
C TYR A 104 14.69 5.97 9.89
N TYR A 105 13.65 6.44 10.58
CA TYR A 105 13.09 7.78 10.39
C TYR A 105 12.85 8.54 11.70
N PRO A 106 13.81 8.53 12.66
CA PRO A 106 13.60 9.17 13.95
C PRO A 106 13.34 10.68 13.85
N GLN A 107 13.78 11.33 12.77
CA GLN A 107 13.51 12.74 12.47
C GLN A 107 12.02 13.03 12.22
N MET A 108 11.21 12.01 11.95
CA MET A 108 9.77 12.13 11.70
C MET A 108 8.92 11.86 12.95
N THR A 109 9.54 11.69 14.11
CA THR A 109 8.86 11.29 15.35
C THR A 109 7.72 12.25 15.71
N ASP A 110 7.93 13.57 15.61
CA ASP A 110 6.92 14.56 16.00
C ASP A 110 5.62 14.44 15.21
N VAL A 111 5.69 14.02 13.96
CA VAL A 111 4.53 13.86 13.07
C VAL A 111 3.95 12.44 13.14
N ILE A 112 4.79 11.43 13.19
CA ILE A 112 4.37 10.03 13.04
C ILE A 112 3.95 9.40 14.37
N LEU A 113 4.64 9.70 15.48
CA LEU A 113 4.33 9.09 16.77
C LEU A 113 2.87 9.31 17.20
N PRO A 114 2.27 10.51 17.07
CA PRO A 114 0.86 10.71 17.40
C PRO A 114 -0.09 9.82 16.59
N ILE A 115 0.24 9.54 15.33
CA ILE A 115 -0.56 8.63 14.48
C ILE A 115 -0.47 7.19 15.01
N LEU A 116 0.73 6.73 15.36
CA LEU A 116 0.93 5.41 15.94
C LEU A 116 0.22 5.25 17.29
N GLU A 117 0.22 6.29 18.11
CA GLU A 117 -0.50 6.32 19.38
C GLU A 117 -2.02 6.24 19.17
N GLN A 118 -2.56 6.99 18.23
CA GLN A 118 -3.96 6.92 17.84
C GLN A 118 -4.37 5.53 17.36
N MET A 119 -3.50 4.85 16.61
CA MET A 119 -3.71 3.48 16.15
C MET A 119 -3.50 2.43 17.25
N GLY A 120 -2.90 2.79 18.38
CA GLY A 120 -2.57 1.85 19.47
C GLY A 120 -1.40 0.92 19.15
N ILE A 121 -0.51 1.33 18.24
CA ILE A 121 0.64 0.52 17.79
C ILE A 121 2.01 1.19 18.04
N ALA A 122 2.08 2.12 18.97
CA ALA A 122 3.31 2.86 19.31
C ALA A 122 4.25 2.06 20.22
N ALA A 123 4.55 0.81 19.87
CA ALA A 123 5.46 -0.06 20.63
C ALA A 123 6.05 -1.15 19.73
N SER A 124 7.24 -1.63 20.13
CA SER A 124 7.85 -2.83 19.55
C SER A 124 7.17 -4.10 20.05
N GLY A 125 7.31 -5.20 19.31
CA GLY A 125 6.92 -6.53 19.74
C GLY A 125 5.43 -6.80 19.85
N LEU A 126 4.60 -5.96 19.27
CA LEU A 126 3.16 -6.16 19.21
C LEU A 126 2.81 -7.35 18.30
N GLU A 127 1.81 -8.14 18.69
CA GLU A 127 1.32 -9.23 17.85
C GLU A 127 0.66 -8.72 16.58
N MET A 128 0.84 -9.48 15.49
CA MET A 128 0.11 -9.25 14.25
C MET A 128 -1.37 -9.60 14.42
N ASP A 129 -2.23 -8.86 13.73
CA ASP A 129 -3.65 -9.21 13.62
C ASP A 129 -3.78 -10.54 12.87
N LYS A 130 -4.31 -11.55 13.54
CA LYS A 130 -4.44 -12.91 13.00
C LYS A 130 -5.34 -12.96 11.76
N LYS A 131 -6.41 -12.18 11.75
CA LYS A 131 -7.36 -12.12 10.64
C LYS A 131 -6.72 -11.52 9.39
N ILE A 132 -5.98 -10.42 9.55
CA ILE A 132 -5.23 -9.80 8.44
C ILE A 132 -4.12 -10.74 7.96
N LEU A 133 -3.43 -11.42 8.87
CA LEU A 133 -2.38 -12.37 8.49
C LEU A 133 -2.94 -13.55 7.67
N GLU A 134 -4.10 -14.07 8.04
CA GLU A 134 -4.79 -15.12 7.27
C GLU A 134 -5.17 -14.63 5.87
N GLN A 135 -5.73 -13.44 5.77
CA GLN A 135 -6.07 -12.82 4.48
C GLN A 135 -4.81 -12.58 3.64
N ALA A 136 -3.70 -12.17 4.25
CA ALA A 136 -2.42 -12.02 3.56
C ALA A 136 -1.93 -13.34 2.95
N LYS A 137 -2.09 -14.45 3.65
CA LYS A 137 -1.74 -15.79 3.15
C LYS A 137 -2.61 -16.22 1.97
N GLU A 138 -3.90 -15.92 2.01
CA GLU A 138 -4.82 -16.18 0.89
C GLU A 138 -4.42 -15.42 -0.38
N LEU A 139 -3.92 -14.19 -0.21
CA LEU A 139 -3.46 -13.36 -1.34
C LEU A 139 -2.20 -13.90 -2.03
N ASP A 140 -1.47 -14.82 -1.43
CA ASP A 140 -0.34 -15.49 -2.09
C ASP A 140 -0.76 -16.39 -3.26
N ASN A 141 -2.03 -16.79 -3.31
CA ASN A 141 -2.59 -17.66 -4.33
C ASN A 141 -3.35 -16.89 -5.43
N VAL A 142 -3.19 -15.58 -5.51
CA VAL A 142 -3.87 -14.77 -6.52
C VAL A 142 -3.44 -15.16 -7.93
N SER A 143 -4.41 -15.25 -8.84
CA SER A 143 -4.19 -15.60 -10.25
C SER A 143 -3.73 -14.39 -11.07
N GLU A 144 -3.17 -14.65 -12.26
CA GLU A 144 -2.87 -13.60 -13.24
C GLU A 144 -4.14 -12.85 -13.66
N GLU A 145 -5.26 -13.56 -13.80
CA GLU A 145 -6.57 -12.98 -14.12
C GLU A 145 -7.03 -11.97 -13.06
N ASP A 146 -6.86 -12.28 -11.77
CA ASP A 146 -7.19 -11.37 -10.68
C ASP A 146 -6.32 -10.10 -10.72
N VAL A 147 -5.05 -10.26 -11.02
CA VAL A 147 -4.10 -9.13 -11.14
C VAL A 147 -4.47 -8.24 -12.34
N VAL A 148 -4.80 -8.83 -13.48
CA VAL A 148 -5.26 -8.08 -14.66
C VAL A 148 -6.56 -7.34 -14.37
N SER A 149 -7.50 -7.95 -13.67
CA SER A 149 -8.75 -7.30 -13.24
C SER A 149 -8.48 -6.09 -12.35
N GLU A 150 -7.51 -6.20 -11.43
CA GLU A 150 -7.10 -5.07 -10.58
C GLU A 150 -6.50 -3.92 -11.40
N LEU A 151 -5.66 -4.22 -12.39
CA LEU A 151 -5.09 -3.20 -13.28
C LEU A 151 -6.19 -2.49 -14.08
N VAL A 152 -7.17 -3.22 -14.62
CA VAL A 152 -8.31 -2.64 -15.35
C VAL A 152 -9.16 -1.76 -14.43
N ASN A 153 -9.50 -2.25 -13.25
CA ASN A 153 -10.26 -1.47 -12.26
C ASN A 153 -9.49 -0.21 -11.81
N GLY A 154 -8.18 -0.32 -11.69
CA GLY A 154 -7.31 0.81 -11.38
C GLY A 154 -7.32 1.89 -12.46
N LEU A 155 -7.29 1.51 -13.73
CA LEU A 155 -7.44 2.47 -14.85
C LEU A 155 -8.80 3.18 -14.79
N GLU A 156 -9.88 2.47 -14.49
CA GLU A 156 -11.20 3.07 -14.31
C GLU A 156 -11.23 4.09 -13.16
N LEU A 157 -10.58 3.77 -12.03
CA LEU A 157 -10.48 4.66 -10.87
C LEU A 157 -9.75 5.97 -11.19
N VAL A 158 -8.58 5.89 -11.82
CA VAL A 158 -7.75 7.08 -12.07
C VAL A 158 -8.20 7.90 -13.26
N THR A 159 -8.86 7.30 -14.25
CA THR A 159 -9.32 7.98 -15.47
C THR A 159 -10.79 8.35 -15.47
N GLY A 160 -11.59 7.77 -14.58
CA GLY A 160 -13.04 7.89 -14.58
C GLY A 160 -13.72 7.23 -15.79
N VAL A 161 -12.97 6.45 -16.58
CA VAL A 161 -13.48 5.80 -17.80
C VAL A 161 -13.85 4.35 -17.50
N GLN A 162 -15.10 3.97 -17.83
CA GLN A 162 -15.58 2.59 -17.68
C GLN A 162 -15.18 1.75 -18.88
N ILE A 163 -14.03 1.10 -18.81
CA ILE A 163 -13.42 0.34 -19.89
C ILE A 163 -14.36 -0.77 -20.39
N LYS A 164 -15.04 -1.49 -19.47
CA LYS A 164 -15.97 -2.56 -19.81
C LYS A 164 -17.17 -2.10 -20.66
N GLN A 165 -17.64 -0.87 -20.47
CA GLN A 165 -18.73 -0.30 -21.27
C GLN A 165 -18.28 0.06 -22.67
N LYS A 166 -17.05 0.54 -22.84
CA LYS A 166 -16.49 0.83 -24.18
C LYS A 166 -16.28 -0.41 -25.01
N ILE A 167 -15.86 -1.52 -24.40
CA ILE A 167 -15.70 -2.81 -25.10
C ILE A 167 -17.04 -3.36 -25.57
N LYS A 168 -18.12 -3.16 -24.80
CA LYS A 168 -19.48 -3.60 -25.19
C LYS A 168 -20.12 -2.77 -26.30
N LYS A 169 -19.66 -1.54 -26.50
CA LYS A 169 -20.17 -0.64 -27.55
C LYS A 169 -19.38 -0.70 -28.86
N ALA A 170 -18.23 -1.33 -28.81
CA ALA A 170 -17.42 -1.58 -30.01
C ALA A 170 -17.79 -2.89 -30.68
#